data_0de9eca89e2d15f3382541f19114875e
#
_entry.id   0de9eca89e2d15f3382541f19114875e
#
_cell.length_a   1.000
_cell.length_b   1.000
_cell.length_c   1.000
_cell.angle_alpha   90.00
_cell.angle_beta   90.00
_cell.angle_gamma   90.00
#
_symmetry.space_group_name_H-M   'P 1'
#
loop_
_entity.id
_entity.type
_entity.pdbx_description
1 polymer ?
#
loop_
_entity_poly.entity_id
_entity_poly.type
_entity_poly.pdbx_seq_one_letter_code
_entity_poly.pdbx_strand_id
1 'polypeptide(L)'
;MINSPTLCQEFVNRALITVRQQFSNCLLYHYMDDLLLAAPSKEERDTFFIHVKKALSDFNLQIAPEKIQTEFPISYLGAILERQRIKPQKVQIRRDNLKTLNDFQKLLGDINWLRPMLGIPTHQLRHLFSTLEGDTALNSPRSLTSQAKEELSFVEQRLNGFLLIYNRINLYIS
;
A
#
# COMPACT_ATOMS: atom_id res chain seq x y z
N MET A 1 -7.15 24.23 6.82
CA MET A 1 -7.76 22.99 7.35
C MET A 1 -6.66 21.95 7.50
N ILE A 2 -6.09 21.92 8.67
CA ILE A 2 -4.95 21.07 8.99
C ILE A 2 -5.53 19.86 9.71
N ASN A 3 -5.19 18.63 9.26
CA ASN A 3 -5.38 17.33 9.93
C ASN A 3 -6.77 16.65 9.86
N SER A 4 -7.61 16.87 8.87
CA SER A 4 -8.85 16.10 8.71
C SER A 4 -8.58 14.56 8.62
N PRO A 5 -7.58 14.08 7.87
CA PRO A 5 -7.28 12.63 7.82
C PRO A 5 -6.82 12.07 9.16
N THR A 6 -5.98 12.81 9.90
CA THR A 6 -5.47 12.37 11.21
C THR A 6 -6.58 12.31 12.26
N LEU A 7 -7.51 13.28 12.25
CA LEU A 7 -8.66 13.29 13.16
C LEU A 7 -9.61 12.13 12.86
N CYS A 8 -9.86 11.85 11.59
CA CYS A 8 -10.69 10.71 11.19
C CYS A 8 -10.04 9.39 11.64
N GLN A 9 -8.73 9.22 11.40
CA GLN A 9 -7.96 8.06 11.84
C GLN A 9 -8.07 7.85 13.35
N GLU A 10 -7.89 8.90 14.14
CA GLU A 10 -7.99 8.83 15.60
C GLU A 10 -9.42 8.52 16.06
N PHE A 11 -10.42 9.09 15.42
CA PHE A 11 -11.82 8.86 15.75
C PHE A 11 -12.23 7.39 15.53
N VAL A 12 -11.86 6.82 14.39
CA VAL A 12 -12.08 5.40 14.10
C VAL A 12 -11.26 4.52 15.04
N ASN A 13 -10.02 4.91 15.36
CA ASN A 13 -9.19 4.17 16.30
C ASN A 13 -9.84 4.04 17.68
N ARG A 14 -10.43 5.13 18.19
CA ARG A 14 -11.18 5.12 19.47
C ARG A 14 -12.37 4.17 19.43
N ALA A 15 -13.14 4.16 18.34
CA ALA A 15 -14.25 3.24 18.18
C ALA A 15 -13.81 1.78 18.28
N LEU A 16 -12.61 1.46 17.79
CA LEU A 16 -12.10 0.09 17.69
C LEU A 16 -11.30 -0.40 18.90
N ILE A 17 -10.93 0.47 19.85
CA ILE A 17 -10.10 0.10 21.02
C ILE A 17 -10.73 -1.05 21.82
N THR A 18 -12.00 -0.93 22.17
CA THR A 18 -12.70 -1.93 22.98
C THR A 18 -12.76 -3.28 22.27
N VAL A 19 -12.98 -3.27 20.97
CA VAL A 19 -13.05 -4.50 20.17
C VAL A 19 -11.69 -5.18 20.10
N ARG A 20 -10.60 -4.42 19.93
CA ARG A 20 -9.22 -4.96 19.98
C ARG A 20 -8.88 -5.60 21.32
N GLN A 21 -9.35 -5.04 22.41
CA GLN A 21 -9.13 -5.59 23.75
C GLN A 21 -9.91 -6.89 23.99
N GLN A 22 -11.13 -6.97 23.46
CA GLN A 22 -11.98 -8.17 23.60
C GLN A 22 -11.48 -9.35 22.75
N PHE A 23 -10.90 -9.06 21.59
CA PHE A 23 -10.46 -10.07 20.62
C PHE A 23 -8.93 -10.05 20.46
N SER A 24 -8.21 -10.34 21.53
CA SER A 24 -6.74 -10.30 21.54
C SER A 24 -6.06 -11.28 20.57
N ASN A 25 -6.76 -12.36 20.19
CA ASN A 25 -6.27 -13.36 19.22
C ASN A 25 -6.56 -12.97 17.76
N CYS A 26 -7.34 -11.90 17.55
CA CYS A 26 -7.67 -11.39 16.22
C CYS A 26 -6.85 -10.16 15.88
N LEU A 27 -6.57 -9.97 14.60
CA LEU A 27 -5.85 -8.81 14.10
C LEU A 27 -6.81 -7.82 13.45
N LEU A 28 -6.70 -6.56 13.82
CA LEU A 28 -7.46 -5.46 13.25
C LEU A 28 -6.50 -4.33 12.87
N TYR A 29 -6.19 -4.26 11.58
CA TYR A 29 -5.45 -3.16 11.00
C TYR A 29 -6.41 -2.10 10.47
N HIS A 30 -6.08 -0.86 10.73
CA HIS A 30 -6.85 0.30 10.30
C HIS A 30 -5.91 1.35 9.71
N TYR A 31 -6.20 1.78 8.50
CA TYR A 31 -5.50 2.88 7.85
C TYR A 31 -6.50 3.70 7.02
N MET A 32 -6.70 4.95 7.41
CA MET A 32 -7.71 5.85 6.82
C MET A 32 -9.10 5.19 6.77
N ASP A 33 -9.60 4.93 5.57
CA ASP A 33 -10.92 4.34 5.32
C ASP A 33 -10.86 2.81 5.21
N ASP A 34 -9.67 2.22 5.23
CA ASP A 34 -9.47 0.80 5.01
C ASP A 34 -9.30 0.03 6.32
N LEU A 35 -10.05 -1.05 6.47
CA LEU A 35 -9.95 -2.00 7.59
C LEU A 35 -9.59 -3.38 7.07
N LEU A 36 -8.65 -4.04 7.75
CA LEU A 36 -8.30 -5.44 7.52
C LEU A 36 -8.46 -6.23 8.81
N LEU A 37 -9.31 -7.26 8.77
CA LEU A 37 -9.57 -8.17 9.87
C LEU A 37 -8.98 -9.54 9.56
N ALA A 38 -8.28 -10.13 10.54
CA ALA A 38 -7.84 -11.51 10.47
C ALA A 38 -8.12 -12.21 11.80
N ALA A 39 -8.54 -13.46 11.74
CA ALA A 39 -8.84 -14.30 12.89
C ALA A 39 -8.38 -15.74 12.63
N PRO A 40 -8.12 -16.54 13.70
CA PRO A 40 -7.67 -17.92 13.56
C PRO A 40 -8.68 -18.84 12.87
N SER A 41 -9.97 -18.58 13.00
CA SER A 41 -11.05 -19.36 12.36
C SER A 41 -12.08 -18.47 11.66
N LYS A 42 -12.89 -19.07 10.80
CA LYS A 42 -13.98 -18.38 10.10
C LYS A 42 -15.04 -17.89 11.09
N GLU A 43 -15.38 -18.73 12.05
CA GLU A 43 -16.39 -18.45 13.09
C GLU A 43 -15.97 -17.27 13.96
N GLU A 44 -14.70 -17.25 14.38
CA GLU A 44 -14.15 -16.13 15.14
C GLU A 44 -14.10 -14.84 14.30
N ARG A 45 -13.70 -14.94 13.04
CA ARG A 45 -13.71 -13.80 12.11
C ARG A 45 -15.12 -13.21 11.98
N ASP A 46 -16.13 -14.04 11.79
CA ASP A 46 -17.51 -13.58 11.58
C ASP A 46 -18.06 -12.93 12.86
N THR A 47 -17.78 -13.51 14.03
CA THR A 47 -18.11 -12.93 15.34
C THR A 47 -17.39 -11.60 15.54
N PHE A 48 -16.09 -11.56 15.27
CA PHE A 48 -15.26 -10.36 15.38
C PHE A 48 -15.76 -9.24 14.47
N PHE A 49 -16.12 -9.57 13.23
CA PHE A 49 -16.67 -8.62 12.28
C PHE A 49 -18.00 -7.98 12.75
N ILE A 50 -18.88 -8.77 13.39
CA ILE A 50 -20.13 -8.26 13.97
C ILE A 50 -19.82 -7.22 15.06
N HIS A 51 -18.83 -7.48 15.94
CA HIS A 51 -18.44 -6.55 16.99
C HIS A 51 -17.79 -5.29 16.41
N VAL A 52 -16.97 -5.41 15.38
CA VAL A 52 -16.40 -4.26 14.66
C VAL A 52 -17.49 -3.40 14.04
N LYS A 53 -18.48 -4.01 13.36
CA LYS A 53 -19.64 -3.28 12.79
C LYS A 53 -20.41 -2.53 13.85
N LYS A 54 -20.69 -3.18 14.98
CA LYS A 54 -21.43 -2.57 16.09
C LYS A 54 -20.65 -1.38 16.67
N ALA A 55 -19.38 -1.57 16.96
CA ALA A 55 -18.51 -0.52 17.52
C ALA A 55 -18.42 0.70 16.59
N LEU A 56 -18.32 0.50 15.29
CA LEU A 56 -18.33 1.59 14.31
C LEU A 56 -19.71 2.29 14.26
N SER A 57 -20.79 1.52 14.27
CA SER A 57 -22.16 2.06 14.28
C SER A 57 -22.45 2.93 15.52
N ASP A 58 -21.92 2.57 16.68
CA ASP A 58 -22.05 3.34 17.92
C ASP A 58 -21.37 4.73 17.80
N PHE A 59 -20.43 4.89 16.87
CA PHE A 59 -19.79 6.15 16.50
C PHE A 59 -20.35 6.78 15.21
N ASN A 60 -21.54 6.35 14.75
CA ASN A 60 -22.16 6.78 13.50
C ASN A 60 -21.32 6.55 12.25
N LEU A 61 -20.45 5.53 12.27
CA LEU A 61 -19.67 5.08 11.12
C LEU A 61 -20.33 3.85 10.50
N GLN A 62 -20.38 3.81 9.17
CA GLN A 62 -20.98 2.69 8.44
C GLN A 62 -19.97 2.07 7.49
N ILE A 63 -19.95 0.75 7.44
CA ILE A 63 -19.18 0.01 6.45
C ILE A 63 -20.08 -0.14 5.21
N ALA A 64 -19.56 0.27 4.05
CA ALA A 64 -20.24 0.10 2.77
C ALA A 64 -20.28 -1.40 2.40
N PRO A 65 -21.47 -2.03 2.31
CA PRO A 65 -21.56 -3.47 2.09
C PRO A 65 -20.89 -3.92 0.80
N GLU A 66 -20.93 -3.11 -0.24
CA GLU A 66 -20.35 -3.38 -1.55
C GLU A 66 -18.81 -3.37 -1.57
N LYS A 67 -18.18 -2.83 -0.51
CA LYS A 67 -16.71 -2.80 -0.36
C LYS A 67 -16.17 -3.93 0.51
N ILE A 68 -17.05 -4.74 1.08
CA ILE A 68 -16.62 -5.84 1.95
C ILE A 68 -16.06 -6.99 1.10
N GLN A 69 -14.81 -7.35 1.35
CA GLN A 69 -14.13 -8.47 0.71
C GLN A 69 -13.97 -9.59 1.74
N THR A 70 -14.59 -10.73 1.52
CA THR A 70 -14.57 -11.89 2.44
C THR A 70 -13.79 -13.08 1.88
N GLU A 71 -13.50 -13.04 0.59
CA GLU A 71 -12.86 -14.12 -0.16
C GLU A 71 -11.57 -13.65 -0.80
N PHE A 72 -10.57 -14.51 -0.81
CA PHE A 72 -9.32 -14.24 -1.52
C PHE A 72 -9.52 -14.27 -3.05
N PRO A 73 -8.82 -13.43 -3.81
CA PRO A 73 -7.83 -12.44 -3.37
C PRO A 73 -8.48 -11.16 -2.81
N ILE A 74 -7.89 -10.62 -1.74
CA ILE A 74 -8.33 -9.39 -1.09
C ILE A 74 -7.40 -8.23 -1.49
N SER A 75 -7.96 -7.09 -1.91
CA SER A 75 -7.20 -5.87 -2.17
C SER A 75 -7.14 -5.01 -0.90
N TYR A 76 -5.93 -4.70 -0.43
CA TYR A 76 -5.72 -3.87 0.75
C TYR A 76 -4.46 -3.00 0.58
N LEU A 77 -4.61 -1.68 0.72
CA LEU A 77 -3.52 -0.68 0.65
C LEU A 77 -2.57 -0.88 -0.55
N GLY A 78 -3.12 -1.16 -1.74
CA GLY A 78 -2.34 -1.38 -2.95
C GLY A 78 -1.61 -2.74 -3.01
N ALA A 79 -1.92 -3.64 -2.10
CA ALA A 79 -1.49 -5.04 -2.14
C ALA A 79 -2.67 -5.96 -2.44
N ILE A 80 -2.38 -7.09 -3.06
CA ILE A 80 -3.30 -8.21 -3.24
C ILE A 80 -2.89 -9.30 -2.27
N LEU A 81 -3.78 -9.60 -1.32
CA LEU A 81 -3.61 -10.67 -0.35
C LEU A 81 -4.20 -11.95 -0.93
N GLU A 82 -3.41 -12.98 -1.05
CA GLU A 82 -3.80 -14.36 -1.35
C GLU A 82 -3.61 -15.21 -0.09
N ARG A 83 -4.13 -16.43 -0.06
CA ARG A 83 -4.07 -17.28 1.16
C ARG A 83 -2.67 -17.47 1.73
N GLN A 84 -1.65 -17.50 0.88
CA GLN A 84 -0.26 -17.75 1.27
C GLN A 84 0.72 -16.73 0.66
N ARG A 85 0.22 -15.66 0.04
CA ARG A 85 1.05 -14.67 -0.66
C ARG A 85 0.45 -13.28 -0.56
N ILE A 86 1.32 -12.29 -0.49
CA ILE A 86 0.97 -10.88 -0.62
C ILE A 86 1.67 -10.37 -1.88
N LYS A 87 0.94 -9.82 -2.82
CA LYS A 87 1.47 -9.25 -4.06
C LYS A 87 1.20 -7.75 -4.12
N PRO A 88 2.11 -6.92 -4.61
CA PRO A 88 1.76 -5.55 -4.93
C PRO A 88 0.70 -5.53 -6.04
N GLN A 89 -0.32 -4.72 -5.87
CA GLN A 89 -1.39 -4.58 -6.87
C GLN A 89 -0.89 -3.99 -8.18
N LYS A 90 0.10 -3.09 -8.10
CA LYS A 90 0.72 -2.44 -9.24
C LYS A 90 2.21 -2.76 -9.27
N VAL A 91 2.60 -3.56 -10.24
CA VAL A 91 3.99 -4.03 -10.42
C VAL A 91 4.67 -3.39 -11.63
N GLN A 92 3.96 -2.56 -12.38
CA GLN A 92 4.50 -1.92 -13.59
C GLN A 92 5.03 -0.53 -13.28
N ILE A 93 6.29 -0.31 -13.63
CA ILE A 93 6.92 1.01 -13.65
C ILE A 93 6.66 1.61 -15.04
N ARG A 94 6.08 2.80 -15.08
CA ARG A 94 5.81 3.51 -16.35
C ARG A 94 7.13 4.03 -16.91
N ARG A 95 7.54 3.50 -18.06
CA ARG A 95 8.77 3.90 -18.79
C ARG A 95 8.49 4.70 -20.04
N ASP A 96 7.29 4.57 -20.57
CA ASP A 96 6.97 5.08 -21.89
C ASP A 96 6.75 6.58 -21.84
N ASN A 97 7.33 7.29 -22.82
CA ASN A 97 7.13 8.74 -23.03
C ASN A 97 7.52 9.62 -21.84
N LEU A 98 8.65 9.35 -21.20
CA LEU A 98 9.21 10.22 -20.16
C LEU A 98 9.77 11.50 -20.79
N LYS A 99 8.98 12.57 -20.83
CA LYS A 99 9.33 13.85 -21.49
C LYS A 99 9.16 15.06 -20.58
N THR A 100 8.21 15.01 -19.64
CA THR A 100 7.82 16.17 -18.83
C THR A 100 8.02 15.88 -17.34
N LEU A 101 8.08 16.96 -16.54
CA LEU A 101 8.13 16.85 -15.06
C LEU A 101 7.00 15.97 -14.53
N ASN A 102 5.77 16.09 -15.05
CA ASN A 102 4.64 15.28 -14.63
C ASN A 102 4.86 13.77 -14.89
N ASP A 103 5.52 13.40 -16.00
CA ASP A 103 5.83 12.00 -16.29
C ASP A 103 6.83 11.44 -15.29
N PHE A 104 7.86 12.23 -14.96
CA PHE A 104 8.86 11.85 -13.95
C PHE A 104 8.29 11.81 -12.53
N GLN A 105 7.38 12.71 -12.17
CA GLN A 105 6.68 12.64 -10.88
C GLN A 105 5.86 11.35 -10.74
N LYS A 106 5.16 10.94 -11.80
CA LYS A 106 4.41 9.67 -11.81
C LYS A 106 5.33 8.46 -11.71
N LEU A 107 6.43 8.45 -12.48
CA LEU A 107 7.45 7.40 -12.43
C LEU A 107 8.04 7.27 -11.02
N LEU A 108 8.48 8.38 -10.45
CA LEU A 108 9.11 8.38 -9.13
C LEU A 108 8.12 8.10 -8.00
N GLY A 109 6.83 8.44 -8.17
CA GLY A 109 5.77 8.01 -7.28
C GLY A 109 5.61 6.48 -7.26
N ASP A 110 5.59 5.84 -8.43
CA ASP A 110 5.55 4.39 -8.56
C ASP A 110 6.79 3.73 -7.93
N ILE A 111 7.99 4.27 -8.18
CA ILE A 111 9.25 3.77 -7.60
C ILE A 111 9.28 3.96 -6.08
N ASN A 112 8.88 5.13 -5.58
CA ASN A 112 8.87 5.42 -4.16
C ASN A 112 7.90 4.51 -3.38
N TRP A 113 6.81 4.10 -4.01
CA TRP A 113 5.88 3.12 -3.49
C TRP A 113 6.50 1.71 -3.39
N LEU A 114 7.22 1.31 -4.44
CA LEU A 114 7.81 -0.04 -4.53
C LEU A 114 9.12 -0.20 -3.74
N ARG A 115 9.94 0.86 -3.63
CA ARG A 115 11.29 0.77 -3.10
C ARG A 115 11.42 0.17 -1.69
N PRO A 116 10.50 0.40 -0.71
CA PRO A 116 10.60 -0.25 0.59
C PRO A 116 10.50 -1.77 0.51
N MET A 117 9.61 -2.28 -0.36
CA MET A 117 9.46 -3.72 -0.60
C MET A 117 10.68 -4.33 -1.31
N LEU A 118 11.35 -3.54 -2.16
CA LEU A 118 12.53 -3.95 -2.90
C LEU A 118 13.83 -3.80 -2.09
N GLY A 119 13.76 -3.24 -0.88
CA GLY A 119 14.93 -2.97 -0.05
C GLY A 119 15.87 -1.93 -0.64
N ILE A 120 15.33 -0.96 -1.42
CA ILE A 120 16.14 0.09 -2.08
C ILE A 120 16.10 1.36 -1.24
N PRO A 121 17.21 1.79 -0.63
CA PRO A 121 17.27 3.05 0.10
C PRO A 121 17.30 4.25 -0.86
N THR A 122 16.83 5.41 -0.40
CA THR A 122 16.68 6.62 -1.24
C THR A 122 17.98 7.09 -1.89
N HIS A 123 19.12 6.94 -1.19
CA HIS A 123 20.41 7.41 -1.69
C HIS A 123 20.87 6.69 -2.96
N GLN A 124 20.40 5.46 -3.21
CA GLN A 124 20.70 4.69 -4.43
C GLN A 124 19.91 5.18 -5.66
N LEU A 125 18.97 6.11 -5.48
CA LEU A 125 18.13 6.67 -6.55
C LEU A 125 18.29 8.19 -6.66
N ARG A 126 19.44 8.70 -6.24
CA ARG A 126 19.70 10.13 -6.14
C ARG A 126 19.56 10.84 -7.50
N HIS A 127 20.10 10.25 -8.57
CA HIS A 127 20.06 10.86 -9.89
C HIS A 127 18.65 10.78 -10.53
N LEU A 128 17.89 9.75 -10.21
CA LEU A 128 16.48 9.69 -10.58
C LEU A 128 15.68 10.80 -9.89
N PHE A 129 15.88 11.00 -8.58
CA PHE A 129 15.16 12.06 -7.86
C PHE A 129 15.60 13.46 -8.29
N SER A 130 16.86 13.66 -8.70
CA SER A 130 17.34 14.95 -9.22
C SER A 130 16.68 15.36 -10.55
N THR A 131 16.03 14.43 -11.27
CA THR A 131 15.24 14.78 -12.46
C THR A 131 14.01 15.63 -12.14
N LEU A 132 13.59 15.69 -10.88
CA LEU A 132 12.49 16.57 -10.44
C LEU A 132 12.91 18.01 -10.19
N GLU A 133 14.22 18.27 -10.12
CA GLU A 133 14.77 19.59 -9.85
C GLU A 133 14.63 20.52 -11.07
N GLY A 134 14.55 21.82 -10.84
CA GLY A 134 14.48 22.86 -11.88
C GLY A 134 13.10 23.50 -11.98
N ASP A 135 12.65 23.80 -13.20
CA ASP A 135 11.36 24.45 -13.44
C ASP A 135 10.21 23.63 -12.90
N THR A 136 9.32 24.26 -12.12
CA THR A 136 8.18 23.62 -11.45
C THR A 136 6.95 23.39 -12.33
N ALA A 137 6.96 23.90 -13.56
CA ALA A 137 5.85 23.69 -14.48
C ALA A 137 5.73 22.20 -14.85
N LEU A 138 4.53 21.63 -14.71
CA LEU A 138 4.28 20.20 -14.94
C LEU A 138 4.62 19.73 -16.36
N ASN A 139 4.55 20.63 -17.33
CA ASN A 139 4.89 20.39 -18.75
C ASN A 139 6.37 20.71 -19.07
N SER A 140 7.17 21.14 -18.09
CA SER A 140 8.59 21.44 -18.31
C SER A 140 9.34 20.20 -18.78
N PRO A 141 10.20 20.32 -19.81
CA PRO A 141 10.90 19.17 -20.38
C PRO A 141 11.90 18.57 -19.39
N ARG A 142 11.96 17.25 -19.35
CA ARG A 142 12.91 16.47 -18.56
C ARG A 142 13.49 15.34 -19.40
N SER A 143 14.69 14.90 -19.03
CA SER A 143 15.33 13.75 -19.66
C SER A 143 16.10 12.93 -18.60
N LEU A 144 16.24 11.63 -18.88
CA LEU A 144 17.06 10.76 -18.05
C LEU A 144 18.55 10.95 -18.37
N THR A 145 19.36 11.27 -17.39
CA THR A 145 20.81 11.18 -17.47
C THR A 145 21.26 9.71 -17.56
N SER A 146 22.51 9.46 -17.93
CA SER A 146 23.05 8.09 -17.97
C SER A 146 22.95 7.42 -16.60
N GLN A 147 23.28 8.13 -15.52
CA GLN A 147 23.20 7.63 -14.15
C GLN A 147 21.73 7.35 -13.73
N ALA A 148 20.80 8.23 -14.09
CA ALA A 148 19.38 8.01 -13.81
C ALA A 148 18.83 6.78 -14.56
N LYS A 149 19.32 6.51 -15.77
CA LYS A 149 18.98 5.29 -16.53
C LYS A 149 19.51 4.02 -15.86
N GLU A 150 20.73 4.07 -15.33
CA GLU A 150 21.34 2.96 -14.59
C GLU A 150 20.55 2.68 -13.30
N GLU A 151 20.20 3.73 -12.54
CA GLU A 151 19.36 3.60 -11.35
C GLU A 151 17.98 3.03 -11.67
N LEU A 152 17.34 3.45 -12.75
CA LEU A 152 16.07 2.91 -13.20
C LEU A 152 16.20 1.42 -13.58
N SER A 153 17.25 1.04 -14.30
CA SER A 153 17.53 -0.35 -14.64
C SER A 153 17.78 -1.21 -13.40
N PHE A 154 18.45 -0.64 -12.40
CA PHE A 154 18.64 -1.32 -11.10
C PHE A 154 17.31 -1.58 -10.38
N VAL A 155 16.39 -0.60 -10.34
CA VAL A 155 15.04 -0.79 -9.78
C VAL A 155 14.31 -1.92 -10.49
N GLU A 156 14.38 -1.97 -11.80
CA GLU A 156 13.73 -3.02 -12.61
C GLU A 156 14.31 -4.41 -12.36
N GLN A 157 15.62 -4.52 -12.26
CA GLN A 157 16.27 -5.79 -11.92
C GLN A 157 15.85 -6.27 -10.54
N ARG A 158 15.78 -5.36 -9.56
CA ARG A 158 15.29 -5.69 -8.21
C ARG A 158 13.84 -6.11 -8.22
N LEU A 159 13.00 -5.44 -8.99
CA LEU A 159 11.59 -5.76 -9.12
C LEU A 159 11.40 -7.17 -9.74
N ASN A 160 12.11 -7.46 -10.82
CA ASN A 160 12.07 -8.77 -11.47
C ASN A 160 12.59 -9.87 -10.53
N GLY A 161 13.67 -9.63 -9.81
CA GLY A 161 14.21 -10.55 -8.81
C GLY A 161 13.23 -10.78 -7.66
N PHE A 162 12.60 -9.73 -7.15
CA PHE A 162 11.58 -9.80 -6.12
C PHE A 162 10.39 -10.65 -6.56
N LEU A 163 9.88 -10.47 -7.76
CA LEU A 163 8.77 -11.25 -8.31
C LEU A 163 9.10 -12.73 -8.45
N LEU A 164 10.35 -13.07 -8.83
CA LEU A 164 10.81 -14.45 -8.93
C LEU A 164 10.91 -15.13 -7.56
N ILE A 165 11.44 -14.44 -6.55
CA ILE A 165 11.55 -14.94 -5.17
C ILE A 165 10.15 -15.06 -4.56
N TYR A 166 9.31 -14.07 -4.75
CA TYR A 166 7.96 -14.02 -4.21
C TYR A 166 7.07 -15.15 -4.71
N ASN A 167 7.23 -15.55 -5.97
CA ASN A 167 6.55 -16.72 -6.53
C ASN A 167 7.05 -18.07 -5.96
N ARG A 168 8.19 -18.09 -5.25
CA ARG A 168 8.79 -19.28 -4.65
C ARG A 168 8.59 -19.41 -3.14
N ILE A 169 8.31 -18.32 -2.44
CA ILE A 169 8.11 -18.32 -0.98
C ILE A 169 6.64 -18.64 -0.68
N ASN A 170 6.37 -19.87 -0.29
CA ASN A 170 5.12 -20.23 0.38
C ASN A 170 5.19 -19.70 1.82
N LEU A 171 4.62 -18.53 2.07
CA LEU A 171 4.38 -18.06 3.43
C LEU A 171 3.23 -18.89 4.01
N TYR A 172 3.54 -19.80 4.91
CA TYR A 172 2.55 -20.46 5.74
C TYR A 172 2.04 -19.42 6.77
N ILE A 173 0.86 -18.89 6.50
CA ILE A 173 0.07 -18.19 7.50
C ILE A 173 -0.94 -19.23 7.99
N SER A 174 -0.56 -19.90 9.07
CA SER A 174 -1.45 -20.79 9.83
C SER A 174 -2.38 -19.98 10.70
#